data_fff12546136a990a2c96e6bcb5e8f8da
#
_entry.id   fff12546136a990a2c96e6bcb5e8f8da
#
_cell.length_a   1.000
_cell.length_b   1.000
_cell.length_c   1.000
_cell.angle_alpha   90.00
_cell.angle_beta   90.00
_cell.angle_gamma   90.00
#
_symmetry.space_group_name_H-M   'P 1'
#
loop_
_entity.id
_entity.type
_entity.pdbx_description
1 polymer ?
#
loop_
_entity_poly.entity_id
_entity_poly.type
_entity_poly.pdbx_seq_one_letter_code
_entity_poly.pdbx_strand_id
1 'polypeptide(L)'
;MGEPKLRPLADVLRDWEAVIGLEVHTELTSLRTKMFCNCRLSHDDAPNTNVCPVCLGLPGALPVPNREAIRAIVMAGLACGCQIQRRSMFYREHYFYPDMAKNFQTTQGPVAFCMHGRLDLEVSGEGAAERPACADADARGEALARSADGSYVVPVRILRIHMEEDAAKMVHAGGEEGRIDGATESFLDYNRCGTPLIELVTEPDLRTPEEARLFMEKLRRTFRTLGISDCSLESGSMRCDGNVSLRRRGSRELGTKTEVKNLNSFKSLHDALAFEIRRQASLLEGGDPVRQETRHWEPSRRRTIAMRGKETADDYRLFPDPDLAPFDLSDEFVESVRSLMPELPDAKRDRLQRQYGLKLHDAAQLADDPDVSARFEEAVALATEGEKRSASGSAGASARDVAATVANVFVNLLPAFGAVTSAQAAGVSLLLVRDELTFAQARELLAALDGTDGDPEVAVDRLGLRQVSDVEALDPVVNEVLTRCAEQVAQYRDGNVKVIGYLVGQCMRASSGSGNPKLFRKMLAERLDS
;
A
#
# COMPACT_ATOMS: atom_id res chain seq x y z
N MET A 1 -1.65 -36.35 20.87
CA MET A 1 -2.90 -35.60 21.05
C MET A 1 -3.06 -34.71 19.83
N GLY A 2 -4.22 -34.82 19.12
CA GLY A 2 -4.46 -33.96 17.95
C GLY A 2 -4.50 -32.50 18.35
N GLU A 3 -4.04 -31.61 17.45
CA GLU A 3 -4.10 -30.17 17.70
C GLU A 3 -5.55 -29.73 17.99
N PRO A 4 -5.79 -28.90 19.03
CA PRO A 4 -7.14 -28.46 19.34
C PRO A 4 -7.71 -27.69 18.15
N LYS A 5 -8.93 -28.01 17.75
CA LYS A 5 -9.64 -27.30 16.66
C LYS A 5 -9.96 -25.88 17.13
N LEU A 6 -9.19 -24.90 16.64
CA LEU A 6 -9.39 -23.49 16.98
C LEU A 6 -10.75 -22.97 16.48
N ARG A 7 -11.43 -22.18 17.29
CA ARG A 7 -12.69 -21.50 16.92
C ARG A 7 -12.48 -20.55 15.72
N PRO A 8 -13.52 -20.30 14.91
CA PRO A 8 -13.49 -19.26 13.90
C PRO A 8 -13.13 -17.89 14.51
N LEU A 9 -12.35 -17.07 13.77
CA LEU A 9 -11.92 -15.75 14.25
C LEU A 9 -13.11 -14.85 14.64
N ALA A 10 -14.13 -14.80 13.78
CA ALA A 10 -15.33 -14.00 14.03
C ALA A 10 -16.05 -14.35 15.33
N ASP A 11 -16.05 -15.64 15.73
CA ASP A 11 -16.65 -16.09 16.97
C ASP A 11 -15.81 -15.68 18.19
N VAL A 12 -14.46 -15.76 18.05
CA VAL A 12 -13.53 -15.31 19.10
C VAL A 12 -13.67 -13.81 19.32
N LEU A 13 -13.69 -13.02 18.25
CA LEU A 13 -13.78 -11.56 18.33
C LEU A 13 -15.15 -11.05 18.86
N ARG A 14 -16.19 -11.88 18.90
CA ARG A 14 -17.44 -11.54 19.61
C ARG A 14 -17.30 -11.62 21.13
N ASP A 15 -16.56 -12.60 21.63
CA ASP A 15 -16.44 -12.88 23.07
C ASP A 15 -15.23 -12.20 23.71
N TRP A 16 -14.16 -12.03 22.93
CA TRP A 16 -12.88 -11.46 23.33
C TRP A 16 -12.59 -10.18 22.54
N GLU A 17 -11.83 -9.32 23.14
CA GLU A 17 -11.25 -8.15 22.48
C GLU A 17 -9.77 -8.38 22.26
N ALA A 18 -9.34 -8.39 21.00
CA ALA A 18 -7.93 -8.39 20.66
C ALA A 18 -7.36 -6.99 20.89
N VAL A 19 -6.13 -6.93 21.39
CA VAL A 19 -5.36 -5.70 21.62
C VAL A 19 -4.05 -5.88 20.88
N ILE A 20 -3.87 -5.12 19.79
CA ILE A 20 -2.77 -5.30 18.85
C ILE A 20 -1.97 -4.00 18.76
N GLY A 21 -0.66 -4.12 18.91
CA GLY A 21 0.33 -3.09 18.62
C GLY A 21 1.34 -3.60 17.59
N LEU A 22 1.90 -2.71 16.82
CA LEU A 22 2.87 -3.02 15.78
C LEU A 22 4.19 -2.32 16.05
N GLU A 23 5.27 -3.01 15.71
CA GLU A 23 6.63 -2.51 15.65
C GLU A 23 7.12 -2.66 14.22
N VAL A 24 7.40 -1.56 13.55
CA VAL A 24 7.66 -1.52 12.11
C VAL A 24 9.04 -0.94 11.86
N HIS A 25 9.94 -1.76 11.31
CA HIS A 25 11.26 -1.35 10.90
C HIS A 25 11.27 -1.03 9.40
N THR A 26 11.89 0.07 9.02
CA THR A 26 12.00 0.49 7.61
C THR A 26 13.40 0.98 7.31
N GLU A 27 14.09 0.30 6.39
CA GLU A 27 15.38 0.76 5.86
C GLU A 27 15.17 2.01 4.99
N LEU A 28 16.03 3.01 5.14
CA LEU A 28 16.00 4.23 4.33
C LEU A 28 16.77 3.98 3.01
N THR A 29 16.16 3.20 2.11
CA THR A 29 16.80 2.71 0.88
C THR A 29 17.12 3.79 -0.14
N SER A 30 16.52 4.97 -0.02
CA SER A 30 16.81 6.13 -0.88
C SER A 30 18.14 6.81 -0.59
N LEU A 31 18.78 6.48 0.52
CA LEU A 31 20.04 7.10 0.93
C LEU A 31 21.23 6.48 0.19
N ARG A 32 22.30 7.27 0.07
CA ARG A 32 23.52 6.83 -0.61
C ARG A 32 24.55 6.17 0.31
N THR A 33 24.52 6.54 1.60
CA THR A 33 25.51 6.12 2.58
C THR A 33 24.87 5.62 3.86
N LYS A 34 25.64 4.85 4.60
CA LYS A 34 25.28 4.30 5.90
C LYS A 34 24.98 5.41 6.94
N MET A 35 24.41 5.01 8.08
CA MET A 35 23.95 5.94 9.11
C MET A 35 25.08 6.74 9.73
N PHE A 36 26.24 6.13 10.01
CA PHE A 36 27.32 6.75 10.77
C PHE A 36 28.66 6.81 10.03
N CYS A 37 28.70 6.47 8.72
CA CYS A 37 29.90 6.54 7.90
C CYS A 37 29.55 6.79 6.41
N ASN A 38 30.60 7.00 5.60
CA ASN A 38 30.46 7.27 4.18
C ASN A 38 30.44 6.01 3.28
N CYS A 39 30.36 4.81 3.86
CA CYS A 39 30.22 3.60 3.05
C CYS A 39 28.93 3.65 2.24
N ARG A 40 29.02 3.25 0.98
CA ARG A 40 27.88 3.16 0.09
C ARG A 40 26.85 2.15 0.60
N LEU A 41 25.58 2.49 0.50
CA LEU A 41 24.50 1.52 0.64
C LEU A 41 24.35 0.76 -0.66
N SER A 42 24.45 -0.58 -0.60
CA SER A 42 24.21 -1.48 -1.72
C SER A 42 23.91 -2.87 -1.18
N HIS A 43 22.90 -3.51 -1.73
CA HIS A 43 22.52 -4.89 -1.41
C HIS A 43 23.02 -5.88 -2.47
N ASP A 44 23.51 -5.37 -3.63
CA ASP A 44 23.89 -6.17 -4.80
C ASP A 44 25.42 -6.32 -4.97
N ASP A 45 26.22 -5.55 -4.21
CA ASP A 45 27.67 -5.62 -4.27
C ASP A 45 28.19 -6.92 -3.62
N ALA A 46 29.39 -7.34 -4.01
CA ALA A 46 30.04 -8.50 -3.43
C ALA A 46 30.11 -8.37 -1.89
N PRO A 47 29.89 -9.47 -1.12
CA PRO A 47 29.87 -9.42 0.33
C PRO A 47 31.10 -8.76 0.94
N ASN A 48 30.91 -7.94 1.96
CA ASN A 48 31.95 -7.26 2.74
C ASN A 48 32.82 -6.27 1.94
N THR A 49 32.34 -5.74 0.82
CA THR A 49 33.07 -4.74 0.02
C THR A 49 32.75 -3.30 0.41
N ASN A 50 31.59 -3.04 1.02
CA ASN A 50 31.14 -1.72 1.49
C ASN A 50 31.29 -1.58 3.00
N VAL A 51 32.51 -1.76 3.49
CA VAL A 51 32.82 -1.71 4.94
C VAL A 51 33.99 -0.76 5.20
N CYS A 52 34.02 -0.16 6.40
CA CYS A 52 35.10 0.71 6.86
C CYS A 52 35.33 0.54 8.36
N PRO A 53 36.40 1.12 8.93
CA PRO A 53 36.69 1.03 10.37
C PRO A 53 35.51 1.47 11.25
N VAL A 54 34.68 2.43 10.83
CA VAL A 54 33.54 2.90 11.61
C VAL A 54 32.45 1.84 11.71
N CYS A 55 31.94 1.35 10.60
CA CYS A 55 30.85 0.34 10.62
C CYS A 55 31.31 -1.03 11.14
N LEU A 56 32.62 -1.30 11.12
CA LEU A 56 33.22 -2.50 11.73
C LEU A 56 33.59 -2.31 13.21
N GLY A 57 33.42 -1.10 13.77
CA GLY A 57 33.71 -0.81 15.18
C GLY A 57 35.19 -0.94 15.55
N LEU A 58 36.11 -0.63 14.64
CA LEU A 58 37.53 -0.72 14.93
C LEU A 58 37.97 0.37 15.92
N PRO A 59 38.94 0.08 16.79
CA PRO A 59 39.44 1.03 17.80
C PRO A 59 39.87 2.37 17.19
N GLY A 60 39.40 3.48 17.76
CA GLY A 60 39.74 4.83 17.32
C GLY A 60 38.86 5.38 16.15
N ALA A 61 37.96 4.60 15.63
CA ALA A 61 36.99 5.08 14.61
C ALA A 61 35.82 5.80 15.31
N LEU A 62 35.47 7.00 14.81
CA LEU A 62 34.36 7.79 15.35
C LEU A 62 33.20 7.87 14.36
N PRO A 63 31.96 7.66 14.83
CA PRO A 63 30.76 7.76 14.01
C PRO A 63 30.45 9.22 13.64
N VAL A 64 29.91 9.44 12.43
CA VAL A 64 29.40 10.73 11.97
C VAL A 64 27.99 10.52 11.41
N PRO A 65 26.96 11.13 12.01
CA PRO A 65 25.57 10.91 11.61
C PRO A 65 25.25 11.42 10.20
N ASN A 66 24.45 10.66 9.48
CA ASN A 66 23.97 11.01 8.16
C ASN A 66 22.83 12.03 8.25
N ARG A 67 23.07 13.26 7.76
CA ARG A 67 22.08 14.35 7.79
C ARG A 67 20.81 14.03 6.99
N GLU A 68 20.95 13.33 5.87
CA GLU A 68 19.79 12.98 5.03
C GLU A 68 18.92 11.91 5.72
N ALA A 69 19.53 11.00 6.51
CA ALA A 69 18.77 10.07 7.34
C ALA A 69 17.95 10.82 8.42
N ILE A 70 18.55 11.85 9.05
CA ILE A 70 17.82 12.70 10.02
C ILE A 70 16.69 13.46 9.32
N ARG A 71 16.90 13.93 8.08
CA ARG A 71 15.82 14.55 7.28
C ARG A 71 14.70 13.56 7.01
N ALA A 72 15.02 12.35 6.59
CA ALA A 72 14.05 11.30 6.26
C ALA A 72 13.17 10.92 7.46
N ILE A 73 13.75 10.76 8.67
CA ILE A 73 12.95 10.45 9.85
C ILE A 73 12.03 11.62 10.25
N VAL A 74 12.49 12.86 10.13
CA VAL A 74 11.65 14.04 10.40
C VAL A 74 10.49 14.10 9.39
N MET A 75 10.74 13.80 8.09
CA MET A 75 9.67 13.67 7.08
C MET A 75 8.66 12.59 7.48
N ALA A 76 9.14 11.40 7.88
CA ALA A 76 8.28 10.31 8.35
C ALA A 76 7.43 10.74 9.56
N GLY A 77 8.04 11.41 10.53
CA GLY A 77 7.34 11.92 11.70
C GLY A 77 6.27 12.96 11.37
N LEU A 78 6.58 13.91 10.49
CA LEU A 78 5.61 14.93 10.03
C LEU A 78 4.43 14.27 9.29
N ALA A 79 4.70 13.29 8.42
CA ALA A 79 3.65 12.55 7.70
C ALA A 79 2.76 11.73 8.64
N CYS A 80 3.33 11.21 9.73
CA CYS A 80 2.62 10.47 10.76
C CYS A 80 2.02 11.34 11.88
N GLY A 81 2.01 12.67 11.71
CA GLY A 81 1.44 13.60 12.69
C GLY A 81 2.19 13.63 14.04
N CYS A 82 3.46 13.25 14.06
CA CYS A 82 4.26 13.24 15.28
C CYS A 82 4.68 14.65 15.72
N GLN A 83 4.87 14.79 17.01
CA GLN A 83 5.57 15.93 17.60
C GLN A 83 7.07 15.75 17.39
N ILE A 84 7.71 16.68 16.64
CA ILE A 84 9.15 16.63 16.42
C ILE A 84 9.88 17.18 17.63
N GLN A 85 10.64 16.32 18.30
CA GLN A 85 11.47 16.69 19.45
C GLN A 85 12.69 17.46 18.97
N ARG A 86 12.93 18.63 19.58
CA ARG A 86 14.06 19.50 19.20
C ARG A 86 15.40 18.97 19.68
N ARG A 87 15.39 18.22 20.75
CA ARG A 87 16.60 17.64 21.34
C ARG A 87 16.46 16.13 21.49
N SER A 88 17.46 15.40 21.01
CA SER A 88 17.54 13.95 21.11
C SER A 88 19.01 13.50 21.15
N MET A 89 19.26 12.24 21.45
CA MET A 89 20.60 11.67 21.46
C MET A 89 20.56 10.18 21.15
N PHE A 90 21.69 9.67 20.68
CA PHE A 90 21.87 8.25 20.46
C PHE A 90 22.39 7.55 21.71
N TYR A 91 22.04 6.27 21.81
CA TYR A 91 22.42 5.34 22.86
C TYR A 91 23.05 4.11 22.25
N ARG A 92 23.83 3.40 23.03
CA ARG A 92 24.32 2.06 22.71
C ARG A 92 23.44 1.05 23.40
N GLU A 93 22.87 0.17 22.59
CA GLU A 93 22.16 -1.03 22.99
C GLU A 93 23.09 -2.22 22.80
N HIS A 94 23.48 -2.89 23.89
CA HIS A 94 24.43 -3.99 23.83
C HIS A 94 23.79 -5.22 23.17
N TYR A 95 24.44 -5.68 22.09
CA TYR A 95 23.98 -6.81 21.31
C TYR A 95 25.21 -7.65 20.87
N PHE A 96 25.50 -8.67 21.68
CA PHE A 96 26.66 -9.54 21.47
C PHE A 96 26.33 -10.69 20.53
N TYR A 97 26.22 -10.38 19.25
CA TYR A 97 25.96 -11.38 18.24
C TYR A 97 26.88 -11.17 17.01
N PRO A 98 27.23 -12.22 16.25
CA PRO A 98 28.19 -12.10 15.15
C PRO A 98 27.85 -11.09 14.06
N ASP A 99 26.56 -10.78 13.86
CA ASP A 99 26.08 -9.81 12.87
C ASP A 99 26.20 -8.35 13.32
N MET A 100 26.60 -8.12 14.58
CA MET A 100 26.86 -6.78 15.11
C MET A 100 28.34 -6.59 15.42
N ALA A 101 29.11 -6.10 14.43
CA ALA A 101 30.56 -5.98 14.51
C ALA A 101 31.07 -5.16 15.69
N LYS A 102 30.28 -4.16 16.13
CA LYS A 102 30.62 -3.26 17.25
C LYS A 102 30.26 -3.84 18.63
N ASN A 103 29.57 -4.98 18.69
CA ASN A 103 28.93 -5.55 19.89
C ASN A 103 27.86 -4.64 20.53
N PHE A 104 27.40 -3.61 19.83
CA PHE A 104 26.28 -2.78 20.22
C PHE A 104 25.61 -2.21 18.97
N GLN A 105 24.31 -1.99 19.06
CA GLN A 105 23.54 -1.22 18.08
C GLN A 105 23.46 0.23 18.56
N THR A 106 23.68 1.17 17.65
CA THR A 106 23.43 2.58 17.93
C THR A 106 21.98 2.87 17.63
N THR A 107 21.21 3.16 18.65
CA THR A 107 19.78 3.45 18.57
C THR A 107 19.46 4.79 19.21
N GLN A 108 18.41 5.46 18.77
CA GLN A 108 17.99 6.72 19.39
C GLN A 108 17.32 6.44 20.74
N GLY A 109 17.82 7.05 21.78
CA GLY A 109 17.39 6.79 23.15
C GLY A 109 16.08 7.45 23.53
N PRO A 110 15.67 7.39 24.80
CA PRO A 110 14.26 7.35 25.23
C PRO A 110 13.41 8.51 24.69
N VAL A 111 14.03 9.60 24.27
CA VAL A 111 13.37 10.69 23.53
C VAL A 111 13.78 10.59 22.07
N ALA A 112 12.92 9.98 21.27
CA ALA A 112 13.08 9.90 19.83
C ALA A 112 12.84 11.26 19.15
N PHE A 113 13.29 11.45 17.91
CA PHE A 113 12.96 12.66 17.14
C PHE A 113 11.46 12.83 16.96
N CYS A 114 10.72 11.75 16.80
CA CYS A 114 9.29 11.79 16.49
C CYS A 114 8.50 11.06 17.59
N MET A 115 7.68 11.80 18.33
CA MET A 115 6.89 11.30 19.45
C MET A 115 5.40 11.59 19.23
N HIS A 116 4.55 10.73 19.78
CA HIS A 116 3.11 10.95 19.92
C HIS A 116 2.41 11.32 18.61
N GLY A 117 2.62 10.50 17.57
CA GLY A 117 1.94 10.65 16.29
C GLY A 117 0.54 10.02 16.30
N ARG A 118 -0.17 10.23 15.19
CA ARG A 118 -1.46 9.61 14.91
C ARG A 118 -1.68 9.48 13.42
N LEU A 119 -2.16 8.30 13.01
CA LEU A 119 -2.72 8.06 11.68
C LEU A 119 -4.16 7.59 11.81
N ASP A 120 -5.07 8.22 11.08
CA ASP A 120 -6.46 7.77 10.98
C ASP A 120 -6.55 6.67 9.92
N LEU A 121 -6.96 5.48 10.35
CA LEU A 121 -7.07 4.29 9.50
C LEU A 121 -8.52 4.11 9.05
N GLU A 122 -8.78 4.25 7.76
CA GLU A 122 -10.08 3.97 7.16
C GLU A 122 -10.22 2.47 6.90
N VAL A 123 -11.29 1.87 7.41
CA VAL A 123 -11.62 0.45 7.23
C VAL A 123 -12.96 0.34 6.53
N SER A 124 -13.00 -0.31 5.36
CA SER A 124 -14.18 -0.42 4.52
C SER A 124 -14.34 -1.82 3.93
N GLY A 125 -15.47 -2.08 3.28
CA GLY A 125 -15.74 -3.34 2.59
C GLY A 125 -15.76 -4.55 3.52
N GLU A 126 -15.21 -5.66 3.05
CA GLU A 126 -15.12 -6.91 3.83
C GLU A 126 -14.28 -6.76 5.10
N GLY A 127 -13.26 -5.91 5.07
CA GLY A 127 -12.42 -5.61 6.23
C GLY A 127 -13.21 -5.02 7.39
N ALA A 128 -14.21 -4.19 7.12
CA ALA A 128 -15.08 -3.63 8.15
C ALA A 128 -15.92 -4.69 8.87
N ALA A 129 -16.22 -5.81 8.21
CA ALA A 129 -17.01 -6.91 8.78
C ALA A 129 -16.21 -7.75 9.80
N GLU A 130 -14.88 -7.71 9.78
CA GLU A 130 -14.04 -8.45 10.72
C GLU A 130 -14.19 -7.90 12.16
N ARG A 131 -14.44 -6.62 12.32
CA ARG A 131 -14.72 -6.01 13.61
C ARG A 131 -16.20 -6.14 13.93
N PRO A 132 -16.59 -6.92 14.96
CA PRO A 132 -18.01 -7.09 15.30
C PRO A 132 -18.62 -5.78 15.79
N ALA A 133 -19.91 -5.52 15.49
CA ALA A 133 -20.61 -4.31 15.87
C ALA A 133 -20.62 -4.04 17.39
N CYS A 134 -20.55 -5.09 18.22
CA CYS A 134 -20.40 -4.96 19.68
C CYS A 134 -19.01 -4.40 20.11
N ALA A 135 -18.08 -4.21 19.17
CA ALA A 135 -16.74 -3.68 19.38
C ALA A 135 -16.56 -2.25 18.86
N ASP A 136 -17.63 -1.52 18.62
CA ASP A 136 -17.61 -0.16 18.08
C ASP A 136 -17.18 0.88 19.13
N ALA A 137 -15.97 0.68 19.67
CA ALA A 137 -15.27 1.66 20.48
C ALA A 137 -13.78 1.63 20.14
N ASP A 138 -13.14 2.80 20.16
CA ASP A 138 -11.69 2.92 20.01
C ASP A 138 -10.94 2.42 21.25
N ALA A 139 -9.62 2.50 21.26
CA ALA A 139 -8.79 2.08 22.39
C ALA A 139 -9.03 2.87 23.69
N ARG A 140 -9.62 4.06 23.59
CA ARG A 140 -9.99 4.91 24.73
C ARG A 140 -11.40 4.69 25.20
N GLY A 141 -12.17 3.85 24.49
CA GLY A 141 -13.58 3.58 24.76
C GLY A 141 -14.52 4.62 24.13
N GLU A 142 -14.04 5.47 23.23
CA GLU A 142 -14.88 6.37 22.44
C GLU A 142 -15.56 5.58 21.32
N ALA A 143 -16.86 5.84 21.11
CA ALA A 143 -17.63 5.14 20.09
C ALA A 143 -17.08 5.41 18.69
N LEU A 144 -16.86 4.34 17.91
CA LEU A 144 -16.54 4.44 16.50
C LEU A 144 -17.81 4.67 15.69
N ALA A 145 -17.84 5.77 14.94
CA ALA A 145 -18.93 6.04 14.02
C ALA A 145 -18.80 5.15 12.78
N ARG A 146 -19.81 4.30 12.52
CA ARG A 146 -19.91 3.56 11.27
C ARG A 146 -20.75 4.32 10.26
N SER A 147 -20.28 4.34 9.02
CA SER A 147 -21.05 4.80 7.87
C SER A 147 -22.15 3.80 7.48
N ALA A 148 -23.07 4.19 6.60
CA ALA A 148 -24.19 3.35 6.17
C ALA A 148 -23.74 2.04 5.47
N ASP A 149 -22.57 2.03 4.85
CA ASP A 149 -21.93 0.87 4.24
C ASP A 149 -21.11 0.02 5.23
N GLY A 150 -21.11 0.38 6.52
CA GLY A 150 -20.38 -0.31 7.57
C GLY A 150 -18.93 0.13 7.75
N SER A 151 -18.39 1.01 6.89
CA SER A 151 -17.03 1.54 7.02
C SER A 151 -16.87 2.38 8.29
N TYR A 152 -15.65 2.43 8.82
CA TYR A 152 -15.31 3.21 10.02
C TYR A 152 -13.85 3.68 9.98
N VAL A 153 -13.50 4.62 10.87
CA VAL A 153 -12.14 5.14 11.01
C VAL A 153 -11.60 4.81 12.40
N VAL A 154 -10.40 4.23 12.44
CA VAL A 154 -9.68 3.95 13.70
C VAL A 154 -8.53 4.93 13.84
N PRO A 155 -8.48 5.75 14.91
CA PRO A 155 -7.32 6.57 15.21
C PRO A 155 -6.21 5.70 15.80
N VAL A 156 -5.18 5.40 15.01
CA VAL A 156 -4.02 4.64 15.47
C VAL A 156 -2.95 5.60 15.95
N ARG A 157 -2.65 5.57 17.24
CA ARG A 157 -1.61 6.39 17.84
C ARG A 157 -0.24 5.76 17.61
N ILE A 158 0.74 6.61 17.37
CA ILE A 158 2.14 6.23 17.22
C ILE A 158 2.86 6.72 18.47
N LEU A 159 3.43 5.79 19.23
CA LEU A 159 4.19 6.12 20.43
C LEU A 159 5.43 6.92 20.07
N ARG A 160 6.21 6.38 19.11
CA ARG A 160 7.43 7.02 18.61
C ARG A 160 7.82 6.49 17.23
N ILE A 161 8.63 7.27 16.53
CA ILE A 161 9.48 6.82 15.44
C ILE A 161 10.91 7.21 15.81
N HIS A 162 11.80 6.24 15.96
CA HIS A 162 13.18 6.46 16.29
C HIS A 162 14.13 5.91 15.24
N MET A 163 15.35 6.36 15.28
CA MET A 163 16.38 6.01 14.32
C MET A 163 17.38 5.04 14.92
N GLU A 164 17.81 4.09 14.11
CA GLU A 164 18.81 3.10 14.46
C GLU A 164 19.62 2.67 13.23
N GLU A 165 20.54 1.76 13.41
CA GLU A 165 21.29 1.13 12.33
C GLU A 165 20.97 -0.37 12.25
N ASP A 166 20.94 -0.92 11.04
CA ASP A 166 20.71 -2.35 10.87
C ASP A 166 21.98 -3.17 11.12
N ALA A 167 21.80 -4.44 11.49
CA ALA A 167 22.85 -5.44 11.63
C ALA A 167 23.33 -5.97 10.28
N ALA A 168 24.41 -6.77 10.27
CA ALA A 168 24.87 -7.48 9.09
C ALA A 168 23.85 -8.52 8.60
N LYS A 169 23.93 -8.88 7.34
CA LYS A 169 23.15 -9.99 6.79
C LYS A 169 23.82 -11.30 7.16
N MET A 170 23.05 -12.21 7.77
CA MET A 170 23.52 -13.56 8.09
C MET A 170 22.87 -14.57 7.14
N VAL A 171 23.68 -15.43 6.55
CA VAL A 171 23.23 -16.50 5.65
C VAL A 171 23.69 -17.84 6.20
N HIS A 172 22.75 -18.74 6.44
CA HIS A 172 23.03 -20.09 6.94
C HIS A 172 23.09 -21.09 5.79
N ALA A 173 24.17 -21.86 5.70
CA ALA A 173 24.37 -22.89 4.70
C ALA A 173 24.19 -24.29 5.31
N GLY A 174 23.59 -25.22 4.55
CA GLY A 174 23.38 -26.62 4.96
C GLY A 174 22.16 -26.88 5.83
N GLY A 175 21.43 -25.81 6.26
CA GLY A 175 20.16 -25.95 6.98
C GLY A 175 18.95 -25.96 6.05
N GLU A 176 17.79 -26.38 6.57
CA GLU A 176 16.53 -26.28 5.84
C GLU A 176 16.14 -24.80 5.68
N GLU A 177 15.89 -24.34 4.44
CA GLU A 177 15.40 -23.00 4.09
C GLU A 177 16.23 -21.83 4.67
N GLY A 178 17.55 -21.99 4.81
CA GLY A 178 18.41 -20.92 5.34
C GLY A 178 18.29 -20.67 6.84
N ARG A 179 17.70 -21.60 7.60
CA ARG A 179 17.60 -21.54 9.06
C ARG A 179 18.90 -21.98 9.72
N ILE A 180 19.12 -21.49 10.95
CA ILE A 180 20.28 -21.90 11.76
C ILE A 180 20.21 -23.37 12.18
N ASP A 181 19.01 -23.92 12.35
CA ASP A 181 18.79 -25.32 12.70
C ASP A 181 19.24 -26.23 11.55
N GLY A 182 20.25 -27.07 11.84
CA GLY A 182 20.87 -27.95 10.84
C GLY A 182 21.91 -27.27 9.96
N ALA A 183 22.17 -25.98 10.12
CA ALA A 183 23.20 -25.28 9.39
C ALA A 183 24.60 -25.77 9.78
N THR A 184 25.45 -26.02 8.80
CA THR A 184 26.87 -26.38 9.01
C THR A 184 27.77 -25.16 9.12
N GLU A 185 27.39 -24.07 8.45
CA GLU A 185 28.15 -22.82 8.39
C GLU A 185 27.22 -21.62 8.37
N SER A 186 27.70 -20.46 8.86
CA SER A 186 27.01 -19.17 8.76
C SER A 186 27.94 -18.13 8.18
N PHE A 187 27.51 -17.46 7.12
CA PHE A 187 28.25 -16.39 6.48
C PHE A 187 27.69 -15.04 6.88
N LEU A 188 28.57 -14.06 7.09
CA LEU A 188 28.22 -12.71 7.49
C LEU A 188 28.60 -11.74 6.36
N ASP A 189 27.64 -10.93 5.97
CA ASP A 189 27.84 -9.83 5.03
C ASP A 189 27.58 -8.50 5.75
N TYR A 190 28.67 -7.80 6.07
CA TYR A 190 28.64 -6.50 6.75
C TYR A 190 28.32 -5.33 5.81
N ASN A 191 28.02 -5.56 4.53
CA ASN A 191 27.55 -4.50 3.63
C ASN A 191 26.28 -3.85 4.19
N ARG A 192 25.37 -4.63 4.79
CA ARG A 192 24.15 -4.11 5.41
C ARG A 192 24.40 -3.43 6.76
N CYS A 193 25.41 -3.86 7.52
CA CYS A 193 25.71 -3.30 8.86
C CYS A 193 25.86 -1.77 8.80
N GLY A 194 25.11 -1.07 9.63
CA GLY A 194 25.09 0.39 9.67
C GLY A 194 24.15 1.04 8.65
N THR A 195 23.32 0.25 7.94
CA THR A 195 22.21 0.79 7.11
C THR A 195 21.28 1.63 7.98
N PRO A 196 20.90 2.86 7.56
CA PRO A 196 19.96 3.67 8.30
C PRO A 196 18.58 3.00 8.37
N LEU A 197 18.10 2.80 9.58
CA LEU A 197 16.84 2.14 9.87
C LEU A 197 15.99 3.06 10.75
N ILE A 198 14.69 3.11 10.50
CA ILE A 198 13.73 3.73 11.39
C ILE A 198 12.80 2.66 11.96
N GLU A 199 12.52 2.76 13.24
CA GLU A 199 11.55 1.93 13.94
C GLU A 199 10.35 2.78 14.36
N LEU A 200 9.17 2.39 13.89
CA LEU A 200 7.88 2.95 14.28
C LEU A 200 7.19 2.00 15.25
N VAL A 201 6.86 2.50 16.43
CA VAL A 201 6.11 1.77 17.45
C VAL A 201 4.72 2.38 17.60
N THR A 202 3.68 1.59 17.42
CA THR A 202 2.30 2.04 17.67
C THR A 202 1.91 1.83 19.13
N GLU A 203 0.92 2.60 19.59
CA GLU A 203 0.11 2.19 20.73
C GLU A 203 -0.75 0.98 20.35
N PRO A 204 -1.21 0.18 21.33
CA PRO A 204 -2.01 -1.02 21.05
C PRO A 204 -3.48 -0.67 20.75
N ASP A 205 -3.70 0.09 19.70
CA ASP A 205 -5.01 0.63 19.31
C ASP A 205 -5.79 -0.25 18.33
N LEU A 206 -5.11 -1.17 17.64
CA LEU A 206 -5.73 -2.06 16.66
C LEU A 206 -6.47 -3.21 17.36
N ARG A 207 -7.58 -3.66 16.75
CA ARG A 207 -8.49 -4.65 17.32
C ARG A 207 -8.72 -5.87 16.42
N THR A 208 -8.33 -5.78 15.15
CA THR A 208 -8.46 -6.90 14.22
C THR A 208 -7.18 -7.10 13.41
N PRO A 209 -6.92 -8.31 12.92
CA PRO A 209 -5.83 -8.59 11.97
C PRO A 209 -5.92 -7.73 10.71
N GLU A 210 -7.13 -7.47 10.22
CA GLU A 210 -7.36 -6.64 9.04
C GLU A 210 -6.97 -5.18 9.28
N GLU A 211 -7.29 -4.62 10.45
CA GLU A 211 -6.83 -3.28 10.83
C GLU A 211 -5.29 -3.19 10.82
N ALA A 212 -4.60 -4.22 11.33
CA ALA A 212 -3.14 -4.28 11.31
C ALA A 212 -2.58 -4.33 9.89
N ARG A 213 -3.19 -5.14 9.01
CA ARG A 213 -2.82 -5.24 7.60
C ARG A 213 -2.98 -3.91 6.86
N LEU A 214 -4.14 -3.27 7.02
CA LEU A 214 -4.44 -1.97 6.39
C LEU A 214 -3.54 -0.85 6.92
N PHE A 215 -3.20 -0.86 8.21
CA PHE A 215 -2.24 0.10 8.78
C PHE A 215 -0.87 -0.01 8.12
N MET A 216 -0.37 -1.23 7.94
CA MET A 216 0.90 -1.47 7.26
C MET A 216 0.88 -1.03 5.79
N GLU A 217 -0.22 -1.27 5.08
CA GLU A 217 -0.40 -0.79 3.70
C GLU A 217 -0.40 0.74 3.64
N LYS A 218 -1.11 1.39 4.56
CA LYS A 218 -1.13 2.86 4.67
C LYS A 218 0.26 3.42 4.94
N LEU A 219 1.00 2.83 5.88
CA LEU A 219 2.36 3.25 6.22
C LEU A 219 3.31 3.09 5.03
N ARG A 220 3.26 1.94 4.34
CA ARG A 220 4.02 1.67 3.11
C ARG A 220 3.77 2.74 2.04
N ARG A 221 2.50 3.04 1.74
CA ARG A 221 2.12 4.09 0.78
C ARG A 221 2.69 5.44 1.18
N THR A 222 2.55 5.79 2.45
CA THR A 222 3.07 7.05 3.00
C THR A 222 4.58 7.17 2.80
N PHE A 223 5.36 6.16 3.20
CA PHE A 223 6.83 6.21 3.13
C PHE A 223 7.36 6.14 1.68
N ARG A 224 6.68 5.41 0.80
CA ARG A 224 6.97 5.45 -0.65
C ARG A 224 6.69 6.82 -1.26
N THR A 225 5.59 7.45 -0.89
CA THR A 225 5.26 8.82 -1.34
C THR A 225 6.29 9.84 -0.86
N LEU A 226 6.82 9.68 0.35
CA LEU A 226 7.93 10.51 0.84
C LEU A 226 9.26 10.25 0.09
N GLY A 227 9.37 9.16 -0.65
CA GLY A 227 10.60 8.78 -1.34
C GLY A 227 11.74 8.38 -0.39
N ILE A 228 11.44 7.96 0.85
CA ILE A 228 12.46 7.60 1.85
C ILE A 228 12.84 6.13 1.81
N SER A 229 11.96 5.26 1.30
CA SER A 229 12.17 3.81 1.20
C SER A 229 11.32 3.21 0.10
N ASP A 230 11.78 2.07 -0.47
CA ASP A 230 10.98 1.22 -1.35
C ASP A 230 9.94 0.39 -0.60
N CYS A 231 10.12 0.25 0.72
CA CYS A 231 9.20 -0.45 1.64
C CYS A 231 8.82 -1.86 1.15
N SER A 232 9.80 -2.64 0.70
CA SER A 232 9.60 -4.01 0.26
C SER A 232 9.65 -4.98 1.45
N LEU A 233 8.54 -5.68 1.70
CA LEU A 233 8.49 -6.76 2.69
C LEU A 233 9.25 -8.00 2.22
N GLU A 234 9.30 -8.25 0.91
CA GLU A 234 9.95 -9.41 0.32
C GLU A 234 11.48 -9.30 0.39
N SER A 235 12.04 -8.12 0.08
CA SER A 235 13.48 -7.85 0.20
C SER A 235 13.91 -7.55 1.64
N GLY A 236 12.96 -7.33 2.57
CA GLY A 236 13.22 -7.05 3.97
C GLY A 236 13.56 -5.59 4.28
N SER A 237 13.40 -4.66 3.31
CA SER A 237 13.54 -3.22 3.58
C SER A 237 12.41 -2.65 4.44
N MET A 238 11.29 -3.36 4.57
CA MET A 238 10.24 -3.12 5.55
C MET A 238 9.93 -4.42 6.29
N ARG A 239 9.91 -4.36 7.62
CA ARG A 239 9.65 -5.52 8.50
C ARG A 239 8.61 -5.10 9.54
N CYS A 240 7.81 -6.04 10.01
CA CYS A 240 6.81 -5.78 11.03
C CYS A 240 6.80 -6.92 12.03
N ASP A 241 6.80 -6.56 13.31
CA ASP A 241 6.52 -7.47 14.43
C ASP A 241 5.14 -7.11 15.01
N GLY A 242 4.30 -8.13 15.23
CA GLY A 242 2.96 -7.95 15.77
C GLY A 242 2.91 -8.35 17.25
N ASN A 243 2.54 -7.41 18.12
CA ASN A 243 2.27 -7.67 19.53
C ASN A 243 0.76 -7.85 19.72
N VAL A 244 0.31 -8.98 20.24
CA VAL A 244 -1.12 -9.28 20.42
C VAL A 244 -1.41 -9.87 21.80
N SER A 245 -2.48 -9.39 22.42
CA SER A 245 -3.07 -9.97 23.63
C SER A 245 -4.58 -10.01 23.52
N LEU A 246 -5.23 -10.82 24.35
CA LEU A 246 -6.68 -10.88 24.48
C LEU A 246 -7.13 -10.43 25.88
N ARG A 247 -8.24 -9.71 25.91
CA ARG A 247 -8.95 -9.39 27.14
C ARG A 247 -10.45 -9.70 26.99
N ARG A 248 -11.12 -9.92 28.11
CA ARG A 248 -12.59 -10.05 28.07
C ARG A 248 -13.18 -8.72 27.59
N ARG A 249 -14.17 -8.81 26.74
CA ARG A 249 -14.87 -7.63 26.24
C ARG A 249 -15.42 -6.80 27.39
N GLY A 250 -15.18 -5.49 27.35
CA GLY A 250 -15.52 -4.55 28.42
C GLY A 250 -14.50 -4.45 29.54
N SER A 251 -13.48 -5.32 29.60
CA SER A 251 -12.35 -5.18 30.53
C SER A 251 -11.41 -4.07 30.09
N ARG A 252 -10.85 -3.32 31.04
CA ARG A 252 -9.76 -2.37 30.80
C ARG A 252 -8.37 -2.96 31.05
N GLU A 253 -8.30 -4.10 31.74
CA GLU A 253 -7.05 -4.79 32.02
C GLU A 253 -6.52 -5.44 30.76
N LEU A 254 -5.24 -5.20 30.45
CA LEU A 254 -4.56 -5.83 29.33
C LEU A 254 -4.26 -7.29 29.66
N GLY A 255 -4.43 -8.15 28.69
CA GLY A 255 -3.98 -9.53 28.77
C GLY A 255 -2.45 -9.63 28.57
N THR A 256 -1.93 -10.84 28.77
CA THR A 256 -0.51 -11.15 28.51
C THR A 256 -0.27 -11.12 27.00
N LYS A 257 0.70 -10.30 26.56
CA LYS A 257 1.04 -10.16 25.14
C LYS A 257 1.95 -11.28 24.66
N THR A 258 1.78 -11.64 23.40
CA THR A 258 2.69 -12.47 22.62
C THR A 258 3.19 -11.63 21.44
N GLU A 259 4.48 -11.67 21.19
CA GLU A 259 5.09 -11.06 20.02
C GLU A 259 5.16 -12.09 18.89
N VAL A 260 4.75 -11.70 17.69
CA VAL A 260 4.79 -12.55 16.50
C VAL A 260 5.75 -11.95 15.48
N LYS A 261 6.76 -12.72 15.10
CA LYS A 261 7.84 -12.36 14.15
C LYS A 261 7.74 -13.14 12.84
N ASN A 262 8.59 -12.76 11.86
CA ASN A 262 8.65 -13.37 10.54
C ASN A 262 7.41 -13.12 9.68
N LEU A 263 6.97 -11.87 9.65
CA LEU A 263 5.77 -11.43 8.93
C LEU A 263 6.16 -10.78 7.58
N ASN A 264 6.56 -11.63 6.62
CA ASN A 264 7.19 -11.21 5.36
C ASN A 264 6.20 -10.76 4.28
N SER A 265 4.92 -10.61 4.61
CA SER A 265 3.88 -10.07 3.73
C SER A 265 2.70 -9.55 4.55
N PHE A 266 1.90 -8.66 3.96
CA PHE A 266 0.66 -8.18 4.57
C PHE A 266 -0.30 -9.33 4.90
N LYS A 267 -0.35 -10.34 4.02
CA LYS A 267 -1.14 -11.55 4.25
C LYS A 267 -0.60 -12.37 5.43
N SER A 268 0.72 -12.51 5.54
CA SER A 268 1.35 -13.21 6.66
C SER A 268 1.08 -12.51 7.98
N LEU A 269 1.09 -11.17 8.01
CA LEU A 269 0.71 -10.39 9.20
C LEU A 269 -0.73 -10.69 9.62
N HIS A 270 -1.68 -10.58 8.71
CA HIS A 270 -3.09 -10.89 8.97
C HIS A 270 -3.27 -12.33 9.47
N ASP A 271 -2.77 -13.33 8.71
CA ASP A 271 -2.96 -14.74 9.01
C ASP A 271 -2.32 -15.15 10.36
N ALA A 272 -1.14 -14.59 10.66
CA ALA A 272 -0.42 -14.85 11.91
C ALA A 272 -1.14 -14.28 13.13
N LEU A 273 -1.62 -13.03 13.05
CA LEU A 273 -2.42 -12.42 14.11
C LEU A 273 -3.75 -13.15 14.30
N ALA A 274 -4.42 -13.51 13.20
CA ALA A 274 -5.66 -14.27 13.25
C ALA A 274 -5.48 -15.66 13.92
N PHE A 275 -4.36 -16.34 13.62
CA PHE A 275 -4.01 -17.58 14.27
C PHE A 275 -3.75 -17.38 15.77
N GLU A 276 -2.92 -16.39 16.12
CA GLU A 276 -2.50 -16.15 17.50
C GLU A 276 -3.68 -15.73 18.40
N ILE A 277 -4.60 -14.90 17.92
CA ILE A 277 -5.85 -14.55 18.60
C ILE A 277 -6.65 -15.81 18.94
N ARG A 278 -6.82 -16.72 17.97
CA ARG A 278 -7.55 -17.96 18.14
C ARG A 278 -6.85 -18.91 19.10
N ARG A 279 -5.51 -18.97 19.06
CA ARG A 279 -4.69 -19.79 19.98
C ARG A 279 -4.82 -19.29 21.42
N GLN A 280 -4.67 -17.99 21.65
CA GLN A 280 -4.81 -17.40 22.98
C GLN A 280 -6.22 -17.60 23.54
N ALA A 281 -7.26 -17.42 22.72
CA ALA A 281 -8.63 -17.67 23.14
C ALA A 281 -8.82 -19.13 23.58
N SER A 282 -8.29 -20.10 22.82
CA SER A 282 -8.36 -21.52 23.17
C SER A 282 -7.69 -21.85 24.51
N LEU A 283 -6.53 -21.23 24.81
CA LEU A 283 -5.85 -21.38 26.10
C LEU A 283 -6.70 -20.80 27.24
N LEU A 284 -7.14 -19.55 27.10
CA LEU A 284 -7.90 -18.86 28.13
C LEU A 284 -9.27 -19.52 28.43
N GLU A 285 -9.92 -20.08 27.41
CA GLU A 285 -11.17 -20.83 27.54
C GLU A 285 -10.95 -22.19 28.17
N GLY A 286 -9.78 -22.82 27.96
CA GLY A 286 -9.33 -24.03 28.62
C GLY A 286 -8.87 -23.82 30.08
N GLY A 287 -8.75 -22.57 30.54
CA GLY A 287 -8.24 -22.25 31.88
C GLY A 287 -6.72 -22.14 31.95
N ASP A 288 -6.03 -22.23 30.82
CA ASP A 288 -4.57 -22.10 30.75
C ASP A 288 -4.15 -20.64 30.56
N PRO A 289 -3.06 -20.17 31.23
CA PRO A 289 -2.57 -18.81 31.05
C PRO A 289 -1.83 -18.65 29.71
N VAL A 290 -1.97 -17.50 29.09
CA VAL A 290 -1.08 -17.07 28.02
C VAL A 290 0.27 -16.72 28.63
N ARG A 291 1.37 -17.20 28.04
CA ARG A 291 2.75 -16.85 28.45
C ARG A 291 3.26 -15.68 27.60
N GLN A 292 4.01 -14.80 28.24
CA GLN A 292 4.74 -13.76 27.50
C GLN A 292 5.91 -14.42 26.77
N GLU A 293 5.82 -14.48 25.45
CA GLU A 293 6.80 -15.16 24.61
C GLU A 293 6.87 -14.53 23.24
N THR A 294 7.99 -14.72 22.55
CA THR A 294 8.12 -14.44 21.12
C THR A 294 7.80 -15.73 20.34
N ARG A 295 7.01 -15.58 19.31
CA ARG A 295 6.59 -16.67 18.41
C ARG A 295 6.96 -16.31 16.97
N HIS A 296 7.33 -17.33 16.21
CA HIS A 296 7.66 -17.24 14.80
C HIS A 296 6.45 -17.72 13.97
N TRP A 297 6.06 -16.96 12.94
CA TRP A 297 5.06 -17.39 11.97
C TRP A 297 5.66 -18.38 10.97
N GLU A 298 5.05 -19.53 10.80
CA GLU A 298 5.42 -20.56 9.84
C GLU A 298 4.35 -20.67 8.75
N PRO A 299 4.55 -20.02 7.57
CA PRO A 299 3.54 -19.97 6.52
C PRO A 299 3.12 -21.34 5.97
N SER A 300 4.08 -22.27 5.84
CA SER A 300 3.84 -23.64 5.34
C SER A 300 2.86 -24.42 6.20
N ARG A 301 2.91 -24.22 7.52
CA ARG A 301 2.02 -24.88 8.50
C ARG A 301 0.88 -23.99 8.97
N ARG A 302 0.87 -22.72 8.55
CA ARG A 302 -0.12 -21.70 8.94
C ARG A 302 -0.33 -21.62 10.45
N ARG A 303 0.77 -21.59 11.21
CA ARG A 303 0.77 -21.51 12.68
C ARG A 303 1.95 -20.73 13.22
N THR A 304 1.82 -20.25 14.46
CA THR A 304 2.94 -19.68 15.21
C THR A 304 3.65 -20.77 16.02
N ILE A 305 4.98 -20.69 16.09
CA ILE A 305 5.83 -21.60 16.88
C ILE A 305 6.57 -20.78 17.93
N ALA A 306 6.60 -21.22 19.17
CA ALA A 306 7.32 -20.54 20.24
C ALA A 306 8.83 -20.55 19.94
N MET A 307 9.46 -19.39 20.09
CA MET A 307 10.91 -19.23 20.10
C MET A 307 11.44 -19.34 21.54
N ARG A 308 12.76 -19.37 21.71
CA ARG A 308 13.37 -19.28 23.05
C ARG A 308 12.91 -18.00 23.74
N GLY A 309 12.73 -18.07 25.06
CA GLY A 309 12.30 -16.92 25.87
C GLY A 309 13.22 -15.70 25.67
N LYS A 310 12.62 -14.50 25.66
CA LYS A 310 13.36 -13.24 25.54
C LYS A 310 14.24 -12.99 26.74
N GLU A 311 15.41 -12.41 26.47
CA GLU A 311 16.17 -11.62 27.43
C GLU A 311 15.33 -10.42 27.86
N THR A 312 15.49 -9.96 29.09
CA THR A 312 14.75 -8.80 29.60
C THR A 312 15.39 -7.50 29.08
N ALA A 313 14.63 -6.41 29.06
CA ALA A 313 15.14 -5.10 28.61
C ALA A 313 16.40 -4.64 29.40
N ASP A 314 16.57 -5.11 30.63
CA ASP A 314 17.74 -4.80 31.46
C ASP A 314 19.04 -5.45 30.96
N ASP A 315 18.94 -6.48 30.10
CA ASP A 315 20.11 -7.17 29.55
C ASP A 315 20.82 -6.35 28.48
N TYR A 316 20.14 -5.40 27.83
CA TYR A 316 20.70 -4.54 26.78
C TYR A 316 21.58 -3.40 27.30
N ARG A 317 21.57 -3.11 28.58
CA ARG A 317 22.46 -2.14 29.28
C ARG A 317 22.55 -0.81 28.53
N LEU A 318 21.40 -0.24 28.18
CA LEU A 318 21.28 0.98 27.40
C LEU A 318 21.95 2.18 28.07
N PHE A 319 22.86 2.88 27.39
CA PHE A 319 23.48 4.11 27.87
C PHE A 319 23.78 5.09 26.72
N PRO A 320 23.87 6.42 26.99
CA PRO A 320 24.17 7.41 25.96
C PRO A 320 25.47 7.09 25.22
N ASP A 321 25.48 7.18 23.91
CA ASP A 321 26.68 6.97 23.09
C ASP A 321 27.69 8.12 23.38
N PRO A 322 28.89 7.82 23.88
CA PRO A 322 29.87 8.85 24.25
C PRO A 322 30.51 9.52 23.02
N ASP A 323 30.44 8.88 21.85
CA ASP A 323 31.04 9.37 20.61
C ASP A 323 30.09 10.23 19.78
N LEU A 324 28.82 10.31 20.18
CA LEU A 324 27.76 11.08 19.50
C LEU A 324 27.24 12.18 20.45
N ALA A 325 27.47 13.44 20.08
CA ALA A 325 26.90 14.56 20.82
C ALA A 325 25.35 14.57 20.69
N PRO A 326 24.64 15.10 21.70
CA PRO A 326 23.21 15.36 21.57
C PRO A 326 22.89 16.20 20.33
N PHE A 327 21.78 15.91 19.70
CA PHE A 327 21.27 16.63 18.52
C PHE A 327 20.30 17.70 18.95
N ASP A 328 20.49 18.91 18.42
CA ASP A 328 19.55 20.00 18.54
C ASP A 328 19.02 20.33 17.13
N LEU A 329 17.74 20.00 16.87
CA LEU A 329 17.06 20.33 15.61
C LEU A 329 16.49 21.74 15.71
N SER A 330 16.99 22.66 14.88
CA SER A 330 16.44 24.02 14.82
C SER A 330 15.04 24.04 14.18
N ASP A 331 14.28 25.09 14.49
CA ASP A 331 12.96 25.29 13.86
C ASP A 331 13.08 25.48 12.35
N GLU A 332 14.13 26.16 11.91
CA GLU A 332 14.42 26.37 10.49
C GLU A 332 14.70 25.04 9.76
N PHE A 333 15.40 24.11 10.42
CA PHE A 333 15.63 22.78 9.86
C PHE A 333 14.30 22.03 9.68
N VAL A 334 13.46 21.99 10.71
CA VAL A 334 12.16 21.28 10.65
C VAL A 334 11.25 21.93 9.61
N GLU A 335 11.22 23.25 9.51
CA GLU A 335 10.41 23.95 8.50
C GLU A 335 10.95 23.73 7.09
N SER A 336 12.27 23.67 6.92
CA SER A 336 12.87 23.29 5.63
C SER A 336 12.46 21.89 5.18
N VAL A 337 12.36 20.93 6.13
CA VAL A 337 11.84 19.58 5.86
C VAL A 337 10.36 19.62 5.51
N ARG A 338 9.56 20.39 6.26
CA ARG A 338 8.13 20.56 6.01
C ARG A 338 7.85 21.10 4.60
N SER A 339 8.65 22.05 4.14
CA SER A 339 8.49 22.63 2.80
C SER A 339 8.81 21.66 1.66
N LEU A 340 9.52 20.56 1.93
CA LEU A 340 9.84 19.51 0.98
C LEU A 340 8.82 18.36 1.00
N MET A 341 7.84 18.40 1.90
CA MET A 341 6.84 17.33 2.01
C MET A 341 5.99 17.25 0.73
N PRO A 342 5.90 16.09 0.07
CA PRO A 342 4.97 15.90 -1.02
C PRO A 342 3.52 15.85 -0.49
N GLU A 343 2.56 15.99 -1.40
CA GLU A 343 1.17 15.73 -1.05
C GLU A 343 1.00 14.25 -0.66
N LEU A 344 0.50 14.01 0.55
CA LEU A 344 0.32 12.65 1.08
C LEU A 344 -0.84 11.91 0.39
N PRO A 345 -0.83 10.56 0.35
CA PRO A 345 -1.81 9.78 -0.40
C PRO A 345 -3.27 10.08 -0.07
N ASP A 346 -3.63 10.23 1.21
CA ASP A 346 -5.00 10.53 1.60
C ASP A 346 -5.43 11.95 1.15
N ALA A 347 -4.56 12.94 1.33
CA ALA A 347 -4.83 14.31 0.87
C ALA A 347 -4.98 14.36 -0.66
N LYS A 348 -4.12 13.63 -1.38
CA LYS A 348 -4.16 13.49 -2.82
C LYS A 348 -5.46 12.81 -3.29
N ARG A 349 -5.84 11.68 -2.68
CA ARG A 349 -7.11 11.01 -2.96
C ARG A 349 -8.30 11.97 -2.83
N ASP A 350 -8.37 12.69 -1.70
CA ASP A 350 -9.46 13.62 -1.41
C ASP A 350 -9.45 14.81 -2.39
N ARG A 351 -8.27 15.27 -2.82
CA ARG A 351 -8.12 16.29 -3.85
C ARG A 351 -8.60 15.79 -5.21
N LEU A 352 -8.18 14.60 -5.64
CA LEU A 352 -8.60 13.99 -6.90
C LEU A 352 -10.13 13.83 -6.97
N GLN A 353 -10.76 13.41 -5.87
CA GLN A 353 -12.22 13.35 -5.78
C GLN A 353 -12.86 14.73 -5.96
N ARG A 354 -12.39 15.74 -5.21
CA ARG A 354 -12.97 17.09 -5.28
C ARG A 354 -12.74 17.77 -6.62
N GLN A 355 -11.52 17.67 -7.15
CA GLN A 355 -11.09 18.38 -8.36
C GLN A 355 -11.68 17.75 -9.62
N TYR A 356 -11.64 16.44 -9.73
CA TYR A 356 -12.02 15.72 -10.93
C TYR A 356 -13.37 14.99 -10.83
N GLY A 357 -13.98 14.93 -9.64
CA GLY A 357 -15.25 14.23 -9.41
C GLY A 357 -15.13 12.71 -9.45
N LEU A 358 -13.93 12.17 -9.16
CA LEU A 358 -13.66 10.73 -9.21
C LEU A 358 -14.38 9.98 -8.09
N LYS A 359 -14.69 8.71 -8.35
CA LYS A 359 -15.14 7.79 -7.30
C LYS A 359 -14.01 7.54 -6.30
N LEU A 360 -14.37 7.26 -5.06
CA LEU A 360 -13.40 6.99 -3.99
C LEU A 360 -12.39 5.90 -4.37
N HIS A 361 -12.87 4.79 -4.95
CA HIS A 361 -12.03 3.67 -5.35
C HIS A 361 -10.98 4.08 -6.39
N ASP A 362 -11.39 4.77 -7.45
CA ASP A 362 -10.49 5.19 -8.53
C ASP A 362 -9.47 6.23 -8.02
N ALA A 363 -9.94 7.21 -7.22
CA ALA A 363 -9.08 8.21 -6.61
C ALA A 363 -8.05 7.58 -5.65
N ALA A 364 -8.44 6.57 -4.87
CA ALA A 364 -7.55 5.85 -3.97
C ALA A 364 -6.46 5.09 -4.74
N GLN A 365 -6.83 4.35 -5.80
CA GLN A 365 -5.85 3.63 -6.62
C GLN A 365 -4.87 4.56 -7.33
N LEU A 366 -5.36 5.71 -7.85
CA LEU A 366 -4.50 6.71 -8.48
C LEU A 366 -3.57 7.43 -7.51
N ALA A 367 -3.98 7.58 -6.25
CA ALA A 367 -3.16 8.21 -5.21
C ALA A 367 -2.13 7.24 -4.58
N ASP A 368 -2.23 5.94 -4.85
CA ASP A 368 -1.42 4.90 -4.20
C ASP A 368 0.05 4.91 -4.65
N ASP A 369 0.29 5.30 -5.89
CA ASP A 369 1.62 5.40 -6.47
C ASP A 369 1.87 6.82 -6.99
N PRO A 370 2.93 7.51 -6.53
CA PRO A 370 3.24 8.88 -6.93
C PRO A 370 3.44 9.05 -8.44
N ASP A 371 4.10 8.07 -9.10
CA ASP A 371 4.39 8.13 -10.54
C ASP A 371 3.13 7.93 -11.36
N VAL A 372 2.27 6.98 -10.97
CA VAL A 372 0.97 6.77 -11.61
C VAL A 372 0.11 8.01 -11.46
N SER A 373 0.09 8.63 -10.28
CA SER A 373 -0.64 9.85 -10.01
C SER A 373 -0.18 11.03 -10.88
N ALA A 374 1.13 11.25 -10.98
CA ALA A 374 1.69 12.30 -11.81
C ALA A 374 1.34 12.11 -13.29
N ARG A 375 1.49 10.89 -13.80
CA ARG A 375 1.13 10.53 -15.18
C ARG A 375 -0.36 10.68 -15.46
N PHE A 376 -1.21 10.37 -14.50
CA PHE A 376 -2.65 10.58 -14.58
C PHE A 376 -2.99 12.07 -14.72
N GLU A 377 -2.46 12.91 -13.85
CA GLU A 377 -2.72 14.36 -13.87
C GLU A 377 -2.20 15.02 -15.17
N GLU A 378 -1.04 14.59 -15.66
CA GLU A 378 -0.50 14.98 -16.95
C GLU A 378 -1.44 14.57 -18.10
N ALA A 379 -1.90 13.32 -18.11
CA ALA A 379 -2.82 12.82 -19.13
C ALA A 379 -4.18 13.56 -19.10
N VAL A 380 -4.71 13.89 -17.92
CA VAL A 380 -5.93 14.70 -17.79
C VAL A 380 -5.73 16.11 -18.37
N ALA A 381 -4.59 16.74 -18.10
CA ALA A 381 -4.28 18.06 -18.64
C ALA A 381 -4.21 18.02 -20.17
N LEU A 382 -3.48 17.06 -20.74
CA LEU A 382 -3.35 16.87 -22.20
C LEU A 382 -4.69 16.56 -22.87
N ALA A 383 -5.47 15.66 -22.28
CA ALA A 383 -6.80 15.28 -22.81
C ALA A 383 -7.78 16.48 -22.75
N THR A 384 -7.80 17.22 -21.64
CA THR A 384 -8.67 18.40 -21.49
C THR A 384 -8.33 19.48 -22.51
N GLU A 385 -7.05 19.71 -22.78
CA GLU A 385 -6.59 20.66 -23.79
C GLU A 385 -6.92 20.17 -25.21
N GLY A 386 -6.74 18.88 -25.50
CA GLY A 386 -7.10 18.25 -26.77
C GLY A 386 -8.60 18.34 -27.07
N GLU A 387 -9.46 18.13 -26.07
CA GLU A 387 -10.90 18.27 -26.20
C GLU A 387 -11.32 19.72 -26.50
N LYS A 388 -10.74 20.70 -25.80
CA LYS A 388 -11.00 22.12 -26.06
C LYS A 388 -10.63 22.55 -27.47
N ARG A 389 -9.55 22.01 -28.02
CA ARG A 389 -9.12 22.30 -29.40
C ARG A 389 -10.08 21.71 -30.45
N SER A 390 -10.64 20.55 -30.16
CA SER A 390 -11.56 19.84 -31.08
C SER A 390 -12.99 20.40 -31.02
N ALA A 391 -13.43 20.91 -29.87
CA ALA A 391 -14.80 21.36 -29.62
C ALA A 391 -15.15 22.76 -30.17
N SER A 392 -14.42 23.28 -31.16
CA SER A 392 -14.73 24.58 -31.77
C SER A 392 -16.05 24.54 -32.53
N GLY A 393 -17.20 24.55 -31.79
CA GLY A 393 -18.54 24.69 -32.36
C GLY A 393 -19.64 23.75 -31.86
N SER A 394 -19.36 22.78 -31.04
CA SER A 394 -20.33 21.90 -30.36
C SER A 394 -20.06 21.80 -28.85
N ALA A 395 -21.07 21.45 -28.06
CA ALA A 395 -20.89 21.20 -26.63
C ALA A 395 -19.99 19.96 -26.43
N GLY A 396 -18.68 20.19 -26.26
CA GLY A 396 -17.70 19.14 -25.95
C GLY A 396 -17.96 18.49 -24.57
N ALA A 397 -17.28 17.39 -24.30
CA ALA A 397 -17.36 16.71 -23.01
C ALA A 397 -16.86 17.62 -21.87
N SER A 398 -17.47 17.53 -20.70
CA SER A 398 -17.03 18.30 -19.56
C SER A 398 -15.62 17.87 -19.10
N ALA A 399 -14.86 18.76 -18.48
CA ALA A 399 -13.55 18.42 -17.93
C ALA A 399 -13.60 17.26 -16.91
N ARG A 400 -14.76 17.10 -16.23
CA ARG A 400 -14.99 15.97 -15.32
C ARG A 400 -15.20 14.64 -16.08
N ASP A 401 -15.92 14.65 -17.19
CA ASP A 401 -16.12 13.44 -18.00
C ASP A 401 -14.81 12.98 -18.63
N VAL A 402 -14.00 13.94 -19.11
CA VAL A 402 -12.64 13.66 -19.60
C VAL A 402 -11.80 13.03 -18.51
N ALA A 403 -11.74 13.63 -17.31
CA ALA A 403 -10.96 13.12 -16.20
C ALA A 403 -11.44 11.73 -15.73
N ALA A 404 -12.76 11.49 -15.69
CA ALA A 404 -13.32 10.20 -15.35
C ALA A 404 -12.95 9.11 -16.37
N THR A 405 -12.91 9.46 -17.66
CA THR A 405 -12.48 8.53 -18.73
C THR A 405 -10.99 8.23 -18.62
N VAL A 406 -10.14 9.24 -18.42
CA VAL A 406 -8.70 9.06 -18.18
C VAL A 406 -8.48 8.18 -16.94
N ALA A 407 -9.19 8.43 -15.83
CA ALA A 407 -9.11 7.60 -14.63
C ALA A 407 -9.47 6.15 -14.91
N ASN A 408 -10.52 5.90 -15.68
CA ASN A 408 -10.92 4.56 -16.06
C ASN A 408 -9.85 3.84 -16.91
N VAL A 409 -9.17 4.55 -17.82
CA VAL A 409 -8.04 4.01 -18.58
C VAL A 409 -6.88 3.66 -17.66
N PHE A 410 -6.50 4.56 -16.75
CA PHE A 410 -5.40 4.34 -15.81
C PHE A 410 -5.66 3.19 -14.84
N VAL A 411 -6.86 3.09 -14.30
CA VAL A 411 -7.23 2.06 -13.31
C VAL A 411 -7.43 0.68 -13.95
N ASN A 412 -8.10 0.62 -15.10
CA ASN A 412 -8.57 -0.66 -15.64
C ASN A 412 -7.82 -1.16 -16.89
N LEU A 413 -7.06 -0.33 -17.57
CA LEU A 413 -6.32 -0.74 -18.78
C LEU A 413 -4.82 -0.67 -18.60
N LEU A 414 -4.27 0.45 -18.15
CA LEU A 414 -2.82 0.68 -18.06
C LEU A 414 -2.04 -0.28 -17.16
N PRO A 415 -2.59 -0.89 -16.10
CA PRO A 415 -1.85 -1.89 -15.32
C PRO A 415 -1.35 -3.09 -16.12
N ALA A 416 -1.92 -3.33 -17.32
CA ALA A 416 -1.47 -4.40 -18.23
C ALA A 416 -0.33 -3.97 -19.17
N PHE A 417 0.08 -2.69 -19.17
CA PHE A 417 1.04 -2.12 -20.13
C PHE A 417 2.12 -1.33 -19.39
N GLY A 418 3.39 -1.61 -19.71
CA GLY A 418 4.52 -1.06 -18.94
C GLY A 418 5.07 0.25 -19.47
N ALA A 419 4.91 0.56 -20.76
CA ALA A 419 5.61 1.64 -21.44
C ALA A 419 4.69 2.63 -22.20
N VAL A 420 3.39 2.60 -21.95
CA VAL A 420 2.44 3.59 -22.52
C VAL A 420 2.68 4.95 -21.87
N THR A 421 2.89 6.00 -22.64
CA THR A 421 3.11 7.38 -22.16
C THR A 421 1.80 8.07 -21.72
N SER A 422 1.92 9.15 -20.91
CA SER A 422 0.75 9.99 -20.54
C SER A 422 0.06 10.58 -21.76
N ALA A 423 0.81 10.96 -22.79
CA ALA A 423 0.27 11.50 -24.05
C ALA A 423 -0.54 10.45 -24.81
N GLN A 424 -0.05 9.22 -24.88
CA GLN A 424 -0.78 8.11 -25.50
C GLN A 424 -2.04 7.76 -24.72
N ALA A 425 -1.97 7.71 -23.40
CA ALA A 425 -3.14 7.48 -22.55
C ALA A 425 -4.19 8.60 -22.71
N ALA A 426 -3.76 9.85 -22.82
CA ALA A 426 -4.62 11.00 -23.09
C ALA A 426 -5.32 10.89 -24.45
N GLY A 427 -4.58 10.57 -25.53
CA GLY A 427 -5.13 10.39 -26.88
C GLY A 427 -6.15 9.26 -26.94
N VAL A 428 -5.84 8.08 -26.36
CA VAL A 428 -6.79 6.95 -26.28
C VAL A 428 -8.04 7.33 -25.47
N SER A 429 -7.87 8.08 -24.38
CA SER A 429 -9.00 8.57 -23.58
C SER A 429 -9.88 9.55 -24.34
N LEU A 430 -9.31 10.40 -25.18
CA LEU A 430 -10.08 11.31 -26.05
C LEU A 430 -10.92 10.55 -27.08
N LEU A 431 -10.36 9.52 -27.72
CA LEU A 431 -11.11 8.66 -28.63
C LEU A 431 -12.30 7.96 -27.94
N LEU A 432 -12.12 7.54 -26.66
CA LEU A 432 -13.19 7.01 -25.83
C LEU A 432 -14.25 8.07 -25.48
N VAL A 433 -13.83 9.28 -25.10
CA VAL A 433 -14.73 10.41 -24.78
C VAL A 433 -15.62 10.77 -25.98
N ARG A 434 -15.06 10.70 -27.20
CA ARG A 434 -15.75 11.00 -28.45
C ARG A 434 -16.59 9.85 -29.00
N ASP A 435 -16.68 8.75 -28.24
CA ASP A 435 -17.32 7.51 -28.70
C ASP A 435 -16.74 6.96 -30.04
N GLU A 436 -15.45 7.24 -30.29
CA GLU A 436 -14.72 6.74 -31.46
C GLU A 436 -14.08 5.36 -31.23
N LEU A 437 -14.02 4.93 -29.97
CA LEU A 437 -13.57 3.61 -29.55
C LEU A 437 -14.50 2.99 -28.51
N THR A 438 -14.58 1.67 -28.51
CA THR A 438 -15.03 0.90 -27.35
C THR A 438 -13.88 0.64 -26.38
N PHE A 439 -14.17 0.28 -25.13
CA PHE A 439 -13.16 -0.07 -24.13
C PHE A 439 -12.29 -1.27 -24.55
N ALA A 440 -12.87 -2.22 -25.30
CA ALA A 440 -12.13 -3.36 -25.85
C ALA A 440 -11.13 -2.91 -26.94
N GLN A 441 -11.54 -2.04 -27.85
CA GLN A 441 -10.69 -1.47 -28.89
C GLN A 441 -9.60 -0.57 -28.29
N ALA A 442 -9.90 0.18 -27.23
CA ALA A 442 -8.92 0.97 -26.50
C ALA A 442 -7.80 0.09 -25.90
N ARG A 443 -8.13 -1.09 -25.37
CA ARG A 443 -7.14 -2.08 -24.91
C ARG A 443 -6.25 -2.57 -26.05
N GLU A 444 -6.83 -2.85 -27.21
CA GLU A 444 -6.08 -3.29 -28.39
C GLU A 444 -5.15 -2.17 -28.92
N LEU A 445 -5.65 -0.93 -28.96
CA LEU A 445 -4.86 0.23 -29.35
C LEU A 445 -3.69 0.48 -28.36
N LEU A 446 -3.94 0.39 -27.04
CA LEU A 446 -2.89 0.52 -26.02
C LEU A 446 -1.82 -0.58 -26.16
N ALA A 447 -2.22 -1.82 -26.48
CA ALA A 447 -1.28 -2.91 -26.73
C ALA A 447 -0.38 -2.64 -27.94
N ALA A 448 -0.90 -1.98 -28.98
CA ALA A 448 -0.12 -1.61 -30.16
C ALA A 448 0.77 -0.38 -29.95
N LEU A 449 0.47 0.45 -28.94
CA LEU A 449 1.23 1.65 -28.59
C LEU A 449 2.32 1.37 -27.53
N ASP A 450 2.17 0.29 -26.77
CA ASP A 450 3.07 -0.03 -25.65
C ASP A 450 4.53 -0.20 -26.14
N GLY A 451 5.44 0.55 -25.54
CA GLY A 451 6.85 0.58 -25.93
C GLY A 451 7.16 1.28 -27.26
N THR A 452 6.22 2.03 -27.83
CA THR A 452 6.41 2.79 -29.08
C THR A 452 6.21 4.29 -28.86
N ASP A 453 6.67 5.12 -29.81
CA ASP A 453 6.40 6.56 -29.87
C ASP A 453 5.17 6.87 -30.76
N GLY A 454 4.31 5.87 -31.01
CA GLY A 454 3.18 6.00 -31.92
C GLY A 454 2.12 6.98 -31.42
N ASP A 455 1.57 7.77 -32.37
CA ASP A 455 0.43 8.65 -32.12
C ASP A 455 -0.88 7.84 -32.11
N PRO A 456 -1.73 7.97 -31.07
CA PRO A 456 -3.02 7.25 -30.97
C PRO A 456 -3.97 7.51 -32.13
N GLU A 457 -4.07 8.74 -32.65
CA GLU A 457 -4.93 9.09 -33.77
C GLU A 457 -4.49 8.40 -35.07
N VAL A 458 -3.18 8.31 -35.30
CA VAL A 458 -2.62 7.60 -36.46
C VAL A 458 -2.75 6.08 -36.31
N ALA A 459 -2.50 5.58 -35.11
CA ALA A 459 -2.52 4.16 -34.84
C ALA A 459 -3.95 3.58 -34.92
N VAL A 460 -4.97 4.30 -34.43
CA VAL A 460 -6.38 3.85 -34.49
C VAL A 460 -6.85 3.66 -35.93
N ASP A 461 -6.48 4.58 -36.84
CA ASP A 461 -6.86 4.48 -38.25
C ASP A 461 -6.09 3.38 -38.98
N ARG A 462 -4.77 3.25 -38.69
CA ARG A 462 -3.92 2.18 -39.24
C ARG A 462 -4.43 0.78 -38.87
N LEU A 463 -4.95 0.62 -37.66
CA LEU A 463 -5.47 -0.64 -37.15
C LEU A 463 -6.94 -0.88 -37.51
N GLY A 464 -7.64 0.11 -38.11
CA GLY A 464 -9.06 0.01 -38.44
C GLY A 464 -9.96 -0.11 -37.20
N LEU A 465 -9.53 0.43 -36.05
CA LEU A 465 -10.26 0.32 -34.79
C LEU A 465 -11.28 1.43 -34.59
N ARG A 466 -11.22 2.53 -35.38
CA ARG A 466 -12.13 3.67 -35.21
C ARG A 466 -13.58 3.24 -35.51
N GLN A 467 -14.48 3.60 -34.60
CA GLN A 467 -15.91 3.31 -34.79
C GLN A 467 -16.53 4.15 -35.90
N VAL A 468 -17.37 3.50 -36.72
CA VAL A 468 -18.20 4.17 -37.69
C VAL A 468 -19.39 4.79 -36.97
N SER A 469 -19.45 6.13 -36.94
CA SER A 469 -20.55 6.90 -36.37
C SER A 469 -21.37 7.67 -37.42
N ASP A 470 -21.20 7.32 -38.68
CA ASP A 470 -22.00 7.88 -39.77
C ASP A 470 -23.35 7.14 -39.88
N VAL A 471 -24.43 7.89 -39.69
CA VAL A 471 -25.81 7.36 -39.75
C VAL A 471 -26.09 6.72 -41.09
N GLU A 472 -25.65 7.33 -42.22
CA GLU A 472 -25.90 6.82 -43.57
C GLU A 472 -25.17 5.49 -43.81
N ALA A 473 -23.96 5.36 -43.27
CA ALA A 473 -23.16 4.13 -43.36
C ALA A 473 -23.74 2.98 -42.49
N LEU A 474 -24.36 3.29 -41.36
CA LEU A 474 -24.93 2.31 -40.42
C LEU A 474 -26.39 1.92 -40.76
N ASP A 475 -27.07 2.72 -41.55
CA ASP A 475 -28.49 2.51 -41.95
C ASP A 475 -28.78 1.15 -42.60
N PRO A 476 -27.95 0.68 -43.54
CA PRO A 476 -28.16 -0.65 -44.14
C PRO A 476 -28.05 -1.79 -43.11
N VAL A 477 -27.11 -1.65 -42.13
CA VAL A 477 -26.90 -2.65 -41.08
C VAL A 477 -28.10 -2.73 -40.13
N VAL A 478 -28.68 -1.58 -39.76
CA VAL A 478 -29.86 -1.53 -38.90
C VAL A 478 -31.07 -2.17 -39.64
N ASN A 479 -31.29 -1.86 -40.93
CA ASN A 479 -32.37 -2.41 -41.73
C ASN A 479 -32.26 -3.93 -41.89
N GLU A 480 -31.07 -4.44 -42.16
CA GLU A 480 -30.80 -5.87 -42.26
C GLU A 480 -31.14 -6.57 -40.92
N VAL A 481 -30.68 -6.03 -39.78
CA VAL A 481 -30.94 -6.61 -38.48
C VAL A 481 -32.42 -6.57 -38.09
N LEU A 482 -33.12 -5.48 -38.34
CA LEU A 482 -34.57 -5.39 -38.09
C LEU A 482 -35.34 -6.44 -38.92
N THR A 483 -34.94 -6.66 -40.17
CA THR A 483 -35.55 -7.67 -41.05
C THR A 483 -35.25 -9.09 -40.54
N ARG A 484 -34.00 -9.36 -40.18
CA ARG A 484 -33.55 -10.68 -39.75
C ARG A 484 -34.10 -11.07 -38.36
N CYS A 485 -34.32 -10.08 -37.48
CA CYS A 485 -34.76 -10.29 -36.11
C CYS A 485 -36.24 -9.91 -35.90
N ALA A 486 -37.12 -10.22 -36.85
CA ALA A 486 -38.54 -9.83 -36.84
C ALA A 486 -39.29 -10.26 -35.55
N GLU A 487 -38.94 -11.41 -34.97
CA GLU A 487 -39.52 -11.89 -33.71
C GLU A 487 -39.17 -10.97 -32.53
N GLN A 488 -37.91 -10.54 -32.42
CA GLN A 488 -37.46 -9.64 -31.37
C GLN A 488 -38.02 -8.22 -31.55
N VAL A 489 -38.20 -7.80 -32.80
CA VAL A 489 -38.89 -6.53 -33.13
C VAL A 489 -40.33 -6.58 -32.64
N ALA A 490 -41.06 -7.67 -32.85
CA ALA A 490 -42.42 -7.86 -32.32
C ALA A 490 -42.44 -7.82 -30.79
N GLN A 491 -41.49 -8.51 -30.10
CA GLN A 491 -41.37 -8.49 -28.65
C GLN A 491 -41.12 -7.07 -28.10
N TYR A 492 -40.31 -6.25 -28.78
CA TYR A 492 -40.10 -4.86 -28.39
C TYR A 492 -41.39 -4.05 -28.48
N ARG A 493 -42.12 -4.18 -29.60
CA ARG A 493 -43.40 -3.51 -29.82
C ARG A 493 -44.51 -3.95 -28.88
N ASP A 494 -44.43 -5.19 -28.38
CA ASP A 494 -45.31 -5.71 -27.33
C ASP A 494 -44.93 -5.24 -25.90
N GLY A 495 -43.96 -4.31 -25.77
CA GLY A 495 -43.57 -3.65 -24.54
C GLY A 495 -42.30 -4.20 -23.84
N ASN A 496 -41.64 -5.21 -24.41
CA ASN A 496 -40.38 -5.71 -23.86
C ASN A 496 -39.17 -4.89 -24.35
N VAL A 497 -39.02 -3.66 -23.84
CA VAL A 497 -37.94 -2.74 -24.26
C VAL A 497 -36.51 -3.26 -23.97
N LYS A 498 -36.37 -4.30 -23.13
CA LYS A 498 -35.03 -4.88 -22.84
C LYS A 498 -34.41 -5.58 -24.03
N VAL A 499 -35.23 -6.01 -25.01
CA VAL A 499 -34.78 -6.68 -26.24
C VAL A 499 -33.91 -5.77 -27.12
N ILE A 500 -34.00 -4.44 -26.98
CA ILE A 500 -33.14 -3.51 -27.74
C ILE A 500 -31.66 -3.81 -27.56
N GLY A 501 -31.23 -4.26 -26.37
CA GLY A 501 -29.83 -4.67 -26.11
C GLY A 501 -29.39 -5.86 -26.99
N TYR A 502 -30.28 -6.81 -27.23
CA TYR A 502 -30.03 -7.92 -28.16
C TYR A 502 -29.89 -7.44 -29.59
N LEU A 503 -30.79 -6.55 -30.05
CA LEU A 503 -30.75 -5.98 -31.40
C LEU A 503 -29.46 -5.17 -31.63
N VAL A 504 -29.02 -4.36 -30.67
CA VAL A 504 -27.71 -3.67 -30.71
C VAL A 504 -26.58 -4.69 -30.85
N GLY A 505 -26.59 -5.78 -30.09
CA GLY A 505 -25.60 -6.85 -30.21
C GLY A 505 -25.59 -7.51 -31.62
N GLN A 506 -26.75 -7.62 -32.30
CA GLN A 506 -26.81 -8.12 -33.66
C GLN A 506 -26.27 -7.10 -34.70
N CYS A 507 -26.54 -5.79 -34.50
CA CYS A 507 -25.95 -4.73 -35.32
C CYS A 507 -24.42 -4.72 -35.18
N MET A 508 -23.90 -4.86 -33.96
CA MET A 508 -22.45 -4.96 -33.71
C MET A 508 -21.81 -6.15 -34.41
N ARG A 509 -22.48 -7.31 -34.42
CA ARG A 509 -21.99 -8.48 -35.18
C ARG A 509 -22.03 -8.26 -36.68
N ALA A 510 -23.11 -7.67 -37.20
CA ALA A 510 -23.28 -7.40 -38.63
C ALA A 510 -22.29 -6.36 -39.16
N SER A 511 -21.89 -5.41 -38.32
CA SER A 511 -20.84 -4.41 -38.62
C SER A 511 -19.42 -4.88 -38.26
N SER A 512 -19.22 -6.17 -37.92
CA SER A 512 -17.92 -6.71 -37.48
C SER A 512 -17.30 -5.91 -36.30
N GLY A 513 -18.14 -5.33 -35.44
CA GLY A 513 -17.70 -4.55 -34.29
C GLY A 513 -17.33 -3.09 -34.59
N SER A 514 -17.41 -2.64 -35.84
CA SER A 514 -17.01 -1.28 -36.26
C SER A 514 -18.07 -0.20 -36.03
N GLY A 515 -19.34 -0.54 -35.85
CA GLY A 515 -20.42 0.43 -35.66
C GLY A 515 -20.51 0.94 -34.21
N ASN A 516 -20.92 2.20 -34.04
CA ASN A 516 -21.10 2.80 -32.70
C ASN A 516 -22.35 2.22 -31.98
N PRO A 517 -22.21 1.53 -30.83
CA PRO A 517 -23.33 0.88 -30.13
C PRO A 517 -24.41 1.87 -29.64
N LYS A 518 -24.00 3.09 -29.26
CA LYS A 518 -24.93 4.13 -28.80
C LYS A 518 -25.78 4.62 -29.97
N LEU A 519 -25.14 4.79 -31.13
CA LEU A 519 -25.83 5.22 -32.34
C LEU A 519 -26.78 4.12 -32.87
N PHE A 520 -26.35 2.85 -32.87
CA PHE A 520 -27.23 1.73 -33.16
C PHE A 520 -28.46 1.70 -32.25
N ARG A 521 -28.25 1.91 -30.94
CA ARG A 521 -29.39 1.94 -29.99
C ARG A 521 -30.35 3.07 -30.30
N LYS A 522 -29.84 4.27 -30.63
CA LYS A 522 -30.66 5.42 -31.01
C LYS A 522 -31.46 5.15 -32.29
N MET A 523 -30.79 4.70 -33.36
CA MET A 523 -31.42 4.37 -34.65
C MET A 523 -32.47 3.26 -34.52
N LEU A 524 -32.19 2.22 -33.73
CA LEU A 524 -33.13 1.15 -33.43
C LEU A 524 -34.36 1.67 -32.70
N ALA A 525 -34.17 2.47 -31.63
CA ALA A 525 -35.28 3.04 -30.86
C ALA A 525 -36.19 3.92 -31.77
N GLU A 526 -35.60 4.84 -32.54
CA GLU A 526 -36.36 5.72 -33.46
C GLU A 526 -37.20 4.95 -34.47
N ARG A 527 -36.73 3.75 -34.91
CA ARG A 527 -37.46 2.91 -35.88
C ARG A 527 -38.41 1.90 -35.26
N LEU A 528 -38.20 1.53 -34.03
CA LEU A 528 -39.09 0.60 -33.32
C LEU A 528 -40.28 1.33 -32.68
N ASP A 529 -40.09 2.62 -32.32
CA ASP A 529 -41.11 3.48 -31.74
C ASP A 529 -41.98 4.17 -32.81
N SER A 530 -41.54 4.15 -34.08
CA SER A 530 -42.31 4.61 -35.25
C SER A 530 -43.17 3.47 -35.81
#